data_0d0787ecf27bad09e4339ba2fff4712d
#
_entry.id   0d0787ecf27bad09e4339ba2fff4712d
#
_cell.length_a   1.000
_cell.length_b   1.000
_cell.length_c   1.000
_cell.angle_alpha   90.00
_cell.angle_beta   90.00
_cell.angle_gamma   90.00
#
_symmetry.space_group_name_H-M   'P 1'
#
loop_
_entity.id
_entity.type
_entity.pdbx_description
1 polymer ?
#
loop_
_entity_poly.entity_id
_entity_poly.type
_entity_poly.pdbx_seq_one_letter_code
_entity_poly.pdbx_strand_id
1 'polypeptide(L)'
;MYDIIIIGGGAAGMTSALYALRNGKKVLVLESESLGGQIATSPRLENYPSIKAISGEQFADNLFEQITSMGADFEIEKAVRVDKHDGIFTVVTEYNAYEAK
;
A
#
# COMPACT_ATOMS: atom_id res chain seq x y z
N MET A 1 15.84 -3.36 -5.30
CA MET A 1 14.90 -4.47 -5.13
C MET A 1 14.17 -4.35 -3.80
N TYR A 2 12.87 -4.55 -3.81
CA TYR A 2 12.07 -4.50 -2.60
C TYR A 2 12.02 -5.86 -1.91
N ASP A 3 11.74 -5.86 -0.62
CA ASP A 3 11.42 -7.09 0.10
C ASP A 3 9.97 -7.48 -0.15
N ILE A 4 9.08 -6.48 -0.22
CA ILE A 4 7.64 -6.69 -0.40
C ILE A 4 7.10 -5.63 -1.34
N ILE A 5 6.28 -6.05 -2.30
CA ILE A 5 5.48 -5.14 -3.12
C ILE A 5 4.02 -5.44 -2.82
N ILE A 6 3.29 -4.42 -2.40
CA ILE A 6 1.87 -4.54 -2.06
C ILE A 6 1.04 -3.97 -3.20
N ILE A 7 0.16 -4.78 -3.73
CA ILE A 7 -0.73 -4.37 -4.81
C ILE A 7 -2.08 -4.01 -4.20
N GLY A 8 -2.36 -2.73 -4.15
CA GLY A 8 -3.57 -2.19 -3.55
C GLY A 8 -3.26 -1.28 -2.38
N GLY A 9 -3.63 0.00 -2.51
CA GLY A 9 -3.42 1.03 -1.48
C GLY A 9 -4.62 1.27 -0.58
N GLY A 10 -5.45 0.24 -0.37
CA GLY A 10 -6.55 0.31 0.58
C GLY A 10 -6.06 0.12 2.02
N ALA A 11 -6.98 0.07 2.97
CA ALA A 11 -6.64 -0.06 4.38
C ALA A 11 -5.83 -1.32 4.67
N ALA A 12 -6.22 -2.45 4.07
CA ALA A 12 -5.51 -3.72 4.28
C ALA A 12 -4.08 -3.64 3.73
N GLY A 13 -3.91 -3.09 2.53
CA GLY A 13 -2.59 -2.94 1.90
C GLY A 13 -1.69 -2.02 2.70
N MET A 14 -2.19 -0.85 3.09
CA MET A 14 -1.39 0.11 3.87
C MET A 14 -1.08 -0.41 5.27
N THR A 15 -2.01 -1.14 5.90
CA THR A 15 -1.76 -1.77 7.20
C THR A 15 -0.68 -2.85 7.08
N SER A 16 -0.73 -3.67 6.02
CA SER A 16 0.32 -4.66 5.76
C SER A 16 1.68 -4.00 5.57
N ALA A 17 1.71 -2.87 4.86
CA ALA A 17 2.95 -2.10 4.68
C ALA A 17 3.49 -1.62 6.02
N LEU A 18 2.62 -1.14 6.91
CA LEU A 18 3.02 -0.67 8.23
C LEU A 18 3.73 -1.76 9.02
N TYR A 19 3.16 -2.96 9.06
CA TYR A 19 3.76 -4.07 9.79
C TYR A 19 5.08 -4.52 9.16
N ALA A 20 5.16 -4.57 7.83
CA ALA A 20 6.39 -4.92 7.14
C ALA A 20 7.50 -3.92 7.44
N LEU A 21 7.18 -2.62 7.43
CA LEU A 21 8.14 -1.56 7.74
C LEU A 21 8.64 -1.65 9.18
N ARG A 22 7.76 -2.00 10.12
CA ARG A 22 8.17 -2.22 11.52
C ARG A 22 9.15 -3.36 11.67
N ASN A 23 9.13 -4.31 10.74
CA ASN A 23 10.07 -5.43 10.71
C ASN A 23 11.30 -5.13 9.84
N GLY A 24 11.54 -3.88 9.49
CA GLY A 24 12.72 -3.46 8.76
C GLY A 24 12.73 -3.82 7.28
N LYS A 25 11.58 -4.12 6.70
CA LYS A 25 11.47 -4.50 5.29
C LYS A 25 11.40 -3.27 4.39
N LYS A 26 11.90 -3.41 3.17
CA LYS A 26 11.78 -2.39 2.14
C LYS A 26 10.49 -2.66 1.35
N VAL A 27 9.59 -1.69 1.35
CA VAL A 27 8.21 -1.88 0.87
C VAL A 27 7.85 -0.87 -0.21
N LEU A 28 7.22 -1.37 -1.28
CA LEU A 28 6.56 -0.56 -2.29
C LEU A 28 5.07 -0.87 -2.26
N VAL A 29 4.24 0.16 -2.29
CA VAL A 29 2.79 0.03 -2.42
C VAL A 29 2.37 0.57 -3.78
N LEU A 30 1.65 -0.23 -4.56
CA LEU A 30 1.09 0.16 -5.85
C LEU A 30 -0.43 0.24 -5.74
N GLU A 31 -1.00 1.36 -6.19
CA GLU A 31 -2.44 1.56 -6.20
C GLU A 31 -2.88 1.96 -7.60
N SER A 32 -3.95 1.33 -8.10
CA SER A 32 -4.40 1.54 -9.47
C SER A 32 -5.25 2.79 -9.67
N GLU A 33 -5.90 3.26 -8.63
CA GLU A 33 -6.86 4.38 -8.75
C GLU A 33 -6.56 5.50 -7.77
N SER A 34 -6.91 5.33 -6.51
CA SER A 34 -6.76 6.37 -5.51
C SER A 34 -6.32 5.82 -4.18
N LEU A 35 -5.64 6.66 -3.42
CA LEU A 35 -5.20 6.35 -2.07
C LEU A 35 -6.38 5.91 -1.19
N GLY A 36 -6.18 4.82 -0.44
CA GLY A 36 -7.16 4.33 0.52
C GLY A 36 -8.27 3.48 -0.06
N GLY A 37 -8.39 3.39 -1.40
CA GLY A 37 -9.40 2.56 -2.05
C GLY A 37 -10.81 2.92 -1.60
N GLN A 38 -11.62 1.94 -1.29
CA GLN A 38 -13.01 2.15 -0.87
C GLN A 38 -13.15 2.89 0.45
N ILE A 39 -12.17 2.78 1.34
CA ILE A 39 -12.21 3.47 2.62
C ILE A 39 -12.16 4.98 2.43
N ALA A 40 -11.37 5.46 1.46
CA ALA A 40 -11.27 6.89 1.19
C ALA A 40 -12.59 7.53 0.75
N THR A 41 -13.52 6.74 0.20
CA THR A 41 -14.84 7.24 -0.20
C THR A 41 -15.89 7.16 0.90
N SER A 42 -15.56 6.51 2.02
CA SER A 42 -16.47 6.39 3.17
C SER A 42 -16.54 7.73 3.92
N PRO A 43 -17.74 8.28 4.16
CA PRO A 43 -17.85 9.56 4.86
C PRO A 43 -17.49 9.45 6.34
N ARG A 44 -17.58 8.25 6.93
CA ARG A 44 -17.30 8.06 8.35
C ARG A 44 -16.97 6.61 8.67
N LEU A 45 -15.92 6.42 9.45
CA LEU A 45 -15.52 5.10 9.97
C LEU A 45 -15.73 5.09 11.48
N GLU A 46 -16.46 4.10 11.98
CA GLU A 46 -16.76 4.00 13.40
C GLU A 46 -16.32 2.68 14.03
N ASN A 47 -16.13 1.68 13.21
CA ASN A 47 -15.88 0.29 13.66
C ASN A 47 -14.43 -0.16 13.56
N TYR A 48 -13.50 0.76 13.29
CA TYR A 48 -12.09 0.38 13.21
C TYR A 48 -11.47 0.46 14.61
N PRO A 49 -10.75 -0.58 15.05
CA PRO A 49 -10.16 -0.61 16.39
C PRO A 49 -9.23 0.58 16.64
N SER A 50 -9.30 1.13 17.84
CA SER A 50 -8.45 2.22 18.32
C SER A 50 -8.65 3.56 17.61
N ILE A 51 -9.66 3.68 16.77
CA ILE A 51 -9.97 4.91 16.04
C ILE A 51 -11.40 5.33 16.31
N LYS A 52 -11.56 6.58 16.73
CA LYS A 52 -12.89 7.19 16.83
C LYS A 52 -13.44 7.47 15.44
N ALA A 53 -14.70 7.84 15.35
CA ALA A 53 -15.32 8.16 14.07
C ALA A 53 -14.52 9.22 13.32
N ILE A 54 -14.04 8.87 12.13
CA ILE A 54 -13.35 9.77 11.21
C ILE A 54 -13.82 9.47 9.80
N SER A 55 -13.58 10.40 8.86
CA SER A 55 -13.88 10.12 7.47
C SER A 55 -12.91 9.07 6.90
N GLY A 56 -13.36 8.33 5.87
CA GLY A 56 -12.49 7.39 5.18
C GLY A 56 -11.27 8.07 4.56
N GLU A 57 -11.46 9.29 4.03
CA GLU A 57 -10.38 10.07 3.46
C GLU A 57 -9.31 10.40 4.51
N GLN A 58 -9.74 10.86 5.68
CA GLN A 58 -8.83 11.18 6.77
C GLN A 58 -8.09 9.93 7.27
N PHE A 59 -8.79 8.82 7.38
CA PHE A 59 -8.18 7.55 7.77
C PHE A 59 -7.10 7.11 6.77
N ALA A 60 -7.40 7.20 5.47
CA ALA A 60 -6.46 6.85 4.42
C ALA A 60 -5.24 7.78 4.44
N ASP A 61 -5.44 9.07 4.62
CA ASP A 61 -4.35 10.04 4.69
C ASP A 61 -3.44 9.78 5.88
N ASN A 62 -4.02 9.44 7.03
CA ASN A 62 -3.24 9.13 8.23
C ASN A 62 -2.37 7.89 8.02
N LEU A 63 -2.92 6.83 7.43
CA LEU A 63 -2.15 5.63 7.10
C LEU A 63 -1.05 5.93 6.10
N PHE A 64 -1.35 6.66 5.05
CA PHE A 64 -0.39 7.04 4.02
C PHE A 64 0.78 7.81 4.62
N GLU A 65 0.48 8.82 5.43
CA GLU A 65 1.51 9.60 6.10
C GLU A 65 2.38 8.74 7.00
N GLN A 66 1.74 7.83 7.73
CA GLN A 66 2.47 6.93 8.64
C GLN A 66 3.43 6.01 7.88
N ILE A 67 2.98 5.33 6.82
CA ILE A 67 3.85 4.41 6.10
C ILE A 67 4.93 5.13 5.30
N THR A 68 4.64 6.29 4.73
CA THR A 68 5.65 7.05 3.98
C THR A 68 6.71 7.64 4.91
N SER A 69 6.33 8.07 6.11
CA SER A 69 7.30 8.54 7.11
C SER A 69 8.23 7.43 7.59
N MET A 70 7.81 6.17 7.47
CA MET A 70 8.63 5.00 7.80
C MET A 70 9.46 4.50 6.62
N GLY A 71 9.38 5.15 5.47
CA GLY A 71 10.21 4.84 4.32
C GLY A 71 9.54 4.01 3.22
N ALA A 72 8.23 3.83 3.25
CA ALA A 72 7.54 3.15 2.16
C ALA A 72 7.59 3.99 0.88
N ASP A 73 7.79 3.32 -0.26
CA ASP A 73 7.56 3.94 -1.55
C ASP A 73 6.11 3.68 -1.95
N PHE A 74 5.48 4.65 -2.59
CA PHE A 74 4.08 4.56 -3.00
C PHE A 74 3.95 5.14 -4.40
N GLU A 75 3.34 4.36 -5.31
CA GLU A 75 3.12 4.78 -6.69
C GLU A 75 1.68 4.50 -7.11
N ILE A 76 1.08 5.45 -7.83
CA ILE A 76 -0.24 5.27 -8.43
C ILE A 76 -0.02 4.66 -9.82
N GLU A 77 0.08 3.36 -9.87
CA GLU A 77 0.31 2.60 -11.09
C GLU A 77 -0.45 1.28 -10.99
N LYS A 78 -1.09 0.90 -12.08
CA LYS A 78 -1.84 -0.35 -12.13
C LYS A 78 -0.91 -1.51 -12.44
N ALA A 79 -0.85 -2.49 -11.54
CA ALA A 79 -0.15 -3.74 -11.81
C ALA A 79 -0.92 -4.54 -12.86
N VAL A 80 -0.26 -4.89 -13.96
CA VAL A 80 -0.87 -5.63 -15.06
C VAL A 80 -0.40 -7.07 -15.15
N ARG A 81 0.75 -7.39 -14.55
CA ARG A 81 1.31 -8.74 -14.57
C ARG A 81 2.28 -8.94 -13.42
N VAL A 82 2.32 -10.16 -12.90
CA VAL A 82 3.33 -10.57 -11.92
C VAL A 82 4.01 -11.81 -12.46
N ASP A 83 5.32 -11.76 -12.60
CA ASP A 83 6.14 -12.88 -13.04
C ASP A 83 7.07 -13.30 -11.91
N LYS A 84 7.43 -14.59 -11.88
CA LYS A 84 8.42 -15.10 -10.93
C LYS A 84 9.51 -15.86 -11.68
N HIS A 85 10.77 -15.50 -11.41
CA HIS A 85 11.92 -16.16 -12.03
C HIS A 85 13.07 -16.22 -11.02
N ASP A 86 13.61 -17.41 -10.79
CA ASP A 86 14.72 -17.65 -9.87
C ASP A 86 14.47 -17.05 -8.45
N GLY A 87 13.24 -17.17 -7.96
CA GLY A 87 12.89 -16.68 -6.63
C GLY A 87 12.64 -15.16 -6.57
N ILE A 88 12.74 -14.48 -7.70
CA ILE A 88 12.48 -13.03 -7.78
C ILE A 88 11.13 -12.80 -8.44
N PHE A 89 10.31 -11.97 -7.79
CA PHE A 89 9.04 -11.54 -8.37
C PHE A 89 9.26 -10.23 -9.13
N THR A 90 8.68 -10.13 -10.32
CA THR A 90 8.65 -8.88 -11.08
C THR A 90 7.20 -8.47 -11.23
N VAL A 91 6.87 -7.28 -10.72
CA VAL A 91 5.54 -6.70 -10.89
C VAL A 91 5.63 -5.67 -12.00
N VAL A 92 4.88 -5.91 -13.08
CA VAL A 92 4.85 -5.03 -14.24
C VAL A 92 3.61 -4.16 -14.17
N THR A 93 3.81 -2.85 -14.31
CA THR A 93 2.72 -1.87 -14.39
C THR A 93 2.60 -1.36 -15.82
N GLU A 94 1.70 -0.40 -16.05
CA GLU A 94 1.58 0.23 -17.37
C GLU A 94 2.83 1.05 -17.76
N TYR A 95 3.64 1.43 -16.78
CA TYR A 95 4.78 2.34 -16.99
C TYR A 95 6.13 1.75 -16.59
N ASN A 96 6.17 0.86 -15.62
CA ASN A 96 7.40 0.40 -15.00
C ASN A 96 7.37 -1.08 -14.67
N ALA A 97 8.52 -1.60 -14.26
CA ALA A 97 8.64 -2.94 -13.69
C ALA A 97 9.40 -2.82 -12.37
N TYR A 98 8.91 -3.52 -11.34
CA TYR A 98 9.51 -3.49 -10.01
C TYR A 98 9.81 -4.91 -9.56
N GLU A 99 10.93 -5.11 -8.87
CA GLU A 99 11.35 -6.42 -8.41
C GLU A 99 11.26 -6.55 -6.89
N ALA A 100 10.85 -7.73 -6.44
CA ALA A 100 10.79 -8.09 -5.03
C ALA A 100 11.23 -9.53 -4.81
N LYS A 101 11.67 -9.80 -3.63
CA LYS A 101 12.07 -11.15 -3.21
C LYS A 101 10.89 -12.04 -2.86
#